data_7e71ca25626938c14f45e9fa5117812d
#
_entry.id   7e71ca25626938c14f45e9fa5117812d
#
_cell.length_a   1.000
_cell.length_b   1.000
_cell.length_c   1.000
_cell.angle_alpha   90.00
_cell.angle_beta   90.00
_cell.angle_gamma   90.00
#
_symmetry.space_group_name_H-M   'P 1'
#
loop_
_entity.id
_entity.type
_entity.pdbx_description
1 polymer ?
#
loop_
_entity_poly.entity_id
_entity_poly.type
_entity_poly.pdbx_seq_one_letter_code
_entity_poly.pdbx_strand_id
1 'polypeptide(L)'
;RMLKKGAEKIEKGDLNYRVQSNRQDELGELTESINHMADSLQSMLEAKRQLLMAISHELRTPITKAKLRLEFMPDSEEKEQLKEDIDEIDLLISDLLETERLNNEHAVLAEESVFISEFVRDVSEQFQDYGGGLQIVCPEEDREFSIDRLRMRLLLTNLLNNAIRHGKERPIRVVLSFSEKRAIIEVIDQGEGIAEEHLDQISEPFYRADSSRQRHTGGFGLGLYLCRLIAEAHGGELIIRSKLGAGTHISVNLPHFHPDRKQAQS
;
A
#
# COMPACT_ATOMS: atom_id res chain seq x y z
N ARG A 1 -9.94 -6.83 -35.89
CA ARG A 1 -10.47 -5.89 -34.85
C ARG A 1 -10.67 -6.61 -33.50
N MET A 2 -11.24 -7.82 -33.47
CA MET A 2 -11.46 -8.59 -32.21
C MET A 2 -10.14 -8.99 -31.54
N LEU A 3 -9.17 -9.56 -32.29
CA LEU A 3 -7.85 -9.93 -31.79
C LEU A 3 -7.12 -8.74 -31.16
N LYS A 4 -7.12 -7.57 -31.84
CA LYS A 4 -6.50 -6.35 -31.32
C LYS A 4 -7.14 -5.95 -29.97
N LYS A 5 -8.46 -5.96 -29.86
CA LYS A 5 -9.19 -5.66 -28.63
C LYS A 5 -8.88 -6.68 -27.51
N GLY A 6 -8.73 -7.96 -27.88
CA GLY A 6 -8.35 -9.00 -26.92
C GLY A 6 -6.93 -8.81 -26.40
N ALA A 7 -5.97 -8.55 -27.30
CA ALA A 7 -4.59 -8.26 -26.90
C ALA A 7 -4.50 -7.00 -26.03
N GLU A 8 -5.22 -5.92 -26.35
CA GLU A 8 -5.28 -4.70 -25.56
C GLU A 8 -5.89 -4.91 -24.16
N LYS A 9 -6.84 -5.85 -24.01
CA LYS A 9 -7.38 -6.20 -22.69
C LYS A 9 -6.39 -6.99 -21.85
N ILE A 10 -5.73 -7.99 -22.45
CA ILE A 10 -4.69 -8.78 -21.78
C ILE A 10 -3.50 -7.89 -21.38
N GLU A 11 -3.09 -6.95 -22.27
CA GLU A 11 -2.05 -5.96 -21.99
C GLU A 11 -2.42 -5.07 -20.77
N LYS A 12 -3.69 -4.74 -20.61
CA LYS A 12 -4.21 -3.98 -19.46
C LYS A 12 -4.42 -4.80 -18.19
N GLY A 13 -4.05 -6.10 -18.22
CA GLY A 13 -4.14 -6.98 -17.06
C GLY A 13 -5.39 -7.88 -17.00
N ASP A 14 -6.41 -7.68 -17.85
CA ASP A 14 -7.60 -8.56 -17.88
C ASP A 14 -7.23 -9.94 -18.47
N LEU A 15 -6.50 -10.74 -17.65
CA LEU A 15 -6.06 -12.08 -18.01
C LEU A 15 -7.20 -13.11 -18.03
N ASN A 16 -8.38 -12.75 -17.53
CA ASN A 16 -9.56 -13.62 -17.63
C ASN A 16 -10.28 -13.48 -18.99
N TYR A 17 -9.99 -12.42 -19.73
CA TYR A 17 -10.59 -12.21 -21.03
C TYR A 17 -10.11 -13.28 -22.02
N ARG A 18 -11.04 -13.87 -22.77
CA ARG A 18 -10.73 -14.81 -23.86
C ARG A 18 -11.32 -14.28 -25.16
N VAL A 19 -10.50 -14.29 -26.20
CA VAL A 19 -10.94 -13.96 -27.55
C VAL A 19 -11.70 -15.16 -28.09
N GLN A 20 -12.96 -14.96 -28.42
CA GLN A 20 -13.78 -16.00 -29.07
C GLN A 20 -13.57 -15.95 -30.58
N SER A 21 -13.27 -17.10 -31.20
CA SER A 21 -13.17 -17.25 -32.64
C SER A 21 -13.64 -18.64 -33.04
N ASN A 22 -14.53 -18.71 -34.02
CA ASN A 22 -14.98 -19.96 -34.62
C ASN A 22 -14.22 -20.23 -35.96
N ARG A 23 -13.12 -19.53 -36.21
CA ARG A 23 -12.34 -19.64 -37.44
C ARG A 23 -11.37 -20.85 -37.36
N GLN A 24 -11.24 -21.56 -38.48
CA GLN A 24 -10.31 -22.67 -38.63
C GLN A 24 -9.14 -22.32 -39.58
N ASP A 25 -8.80 -21.04 -39.62
CA ASP A 25 -7.72 -20.51 -40.45
C ASP A 25 -6.59 -19.97 -39.56
N GLU A 26 -5.57 -19.38 -40.13
CA GLU A 26 -4.40 -18.80 -39.46
C GLU A 26 -4.81 -17.78 -38.39
N LEU A 27 -5.95 -17.09 -38.54
CA LEU A 27 -6.49 -16.17 -37.53
C LEU A 27 -7.13 -16.92 -36.34
N GLY A 28 -7.65 -18.14 -36.58
CA GLY A 28 -8.09 -19.05 -35.53
C GLY A 28 -6.92 -19.52 -34.67
N GLU A 29 -5.84 -19.99 -35.28
CA GLU A 29 -4.61 -20.40 -34.59
C GLU A 29 -3.97 -19.27 -33.80
N LEU A 30 -3.99 -18.04 -34.35
CA LEU A 30 -3.50 -16.87 -33.63
C LEU A 30 -4.37 -16.55 -32.41
N THR A 31 -5.71 -16.72 -32.52
CA THR A 31 -6.63 -16.53 -31.39
C THR A 31 -6.32 -17.52 -30.25
N GLU A 32 -6.12 -18.80 -30.59
CA GLU A 32 -5.76 -19.83 -29.63
C GLU A 32 -4.42 -19.53 -28.97
N SER A 33 -3.43 -19.08 -29.75
CA SER A 33 -2.11 -18.71 -29.22
C SER A 33 -2.21 -17.53 -28.20
N ILE A 34 -3.04 -16.52 -28.47
CA ILE A 34 -3.27 -15.40 -27.55
C ILE A 34 -3.97 -15.89 -26.27
N ASN A 35 -4.97 -16.76 -26.39
CA ASN A 35 -5.66 -17.30 -25.21
C ASN A 35 -4.72 -18.18 -24.37
N HIS A 36 -3.90 -19.02 -25.01
CA HIS A 36 -2.88 -19.82 -24.33
C HIS A 36 -1.82 -18.96 -23.63
N MET A 37 -1.44 -17.84 -24.24
CA MET A 37 -0.54 -16.86 -23.59
C MET A 37 -1.19 -16.30 -22.31
N ALA A 38 -2.46 -15.91 -22.37
CA ALA A 38 -3.20 -15.42 -21.19
C ALA A 38 -3.27 -16.48 -20.08
N ASP A 39 -3.56 -17.76 -20.44
CA ASP A 39 -3.58 -18.88 -19.48
C ASP A 39 -2.20 -19.09 -18.83
N SER A 40 -1.13 -19.02 -19.62
CA SER A 40 0.24 -19.22 -19.14
C SER A 40 0.66 -18.08 -18.19
N LEU A 41 0.34 -16.82 -18.53
CA LEU A 41 0.59 -15.66 -17.67
C LEU A 41 -0.18 -15.77 -16.36
N GLN A 42 -1.46 -16.12 -16.42
CA GLN A 42 -2.29 -16.30 -15.23
C GLN A 42 -1.73 -17.39 -14.31
N SER A 43 -1.36 -18.55 -14.87
CA SER A 43 -0.75 -19.64 -14.12
C SER A 43 0.59 -19.25 -13.50
N MET A 44 1.42 -18.48 -14.21
CA MET A 44 2.70 -17.99 -13.68
C MET A 44 2.50 -17.01 -12.53
N LEU A 45 1.53 -16.08 -12.63
CA LEU A 45 1.21 -15.15 -11.56
C LEU A 45 0.68 -15.86 -10.32
N GLU A 46 -0.18 -16.86 -10.50
CA GLU A 46 -0.71 -17.66 -9.38
C GLU A 46 0.40 -18.49 -8.72
N ALA A 47 1.28 -19.12 -9.49
CA ALA A 47 2.44 -19.85 -8.97
C ALA A 47 3.39 -18.92 -8.18
N LYS A 48 3.68 -17.71 -8.72
CA LYS A 48 4.45 -16.68 -8.00
C LYS A 48 3.82 -16.34 -6.67
N ARG A 49 2.51 -16.11 -6.65
CA ARG A 49 1.76 -15.77 -5.42
C ARG A 49 1.82 -16.89 -4.39
N GLN A 50 1.58 -18.13 -4.80
CA GLN A 50 1.65 -19.30 -3.91
C GLN A 50 3.06 -19.46 -3.31
N LEU A 51 4.10 -19.24 -4.12
CA LEU A 51 5.48 -19.26 -3.66
C LEU A 51 5.74 -18.19 -2.60
N LEU A 52 5.32 -16.95 -2.83
CA LEU A 52 5.51 -15.85 -1.87
C LEU A 52 4.76 -16.11 -0.56
N MET A 53 3.53 -16.63 -0.62
CA MET A 53 2.78 -17.04 0.57
C MET A 53 3.49 -18.15 1.35
N ALA A 54 3.98 -19.19 0.66
CA ALA A 54 4.70 -20.28 1.29
C ALA A 54 6.00 -19.79 1.96
N ILE A 55 6.81 -19.00 1.26
CA ILE A 55 8.04 -18.41 1.80
C ILE A 55 7.74 -17.59 3.06
N SER A 56 6.69 -16.78 3.04
CA SER A 56 6.33 -15.93 4.18
C SER A 56 5.90 -16.75 5.40
N HIS A 57 5.17 -17.84 5.21
CA HIS A 57 4.85 -18.77 6.30
C HIS A 57 6.11 -19.42 6.89
N GLU A 58 7.03 -19.83 6.01
CA GLU A 58 8.29 -20.45 6.43
C GLU A 58 9.24 -19.46 7.12
N LEU A 59 9.21 -18.18 6.74
CA LEU A 59 10.00 -17.14 7.38
C LEU A 59 9.40 -16.67 8.72
N ARG A 60 8.09 -16.66 8.87
CA ARG A 60 7.45 -16.24 10.13
C ARG A 60 7.83 -17.13 11.31
N THR A 61 7.98 -18.42 11.09
CA THR A 61 8.35 -19.40 12.13
C THR A 61 9.74 -19.11 12.74
N PRO A 62 10.85 -18.96 11.97
CA PRO A 62 12.16 -18.63 12.54
C PRO A 62 12.19 -17.23 13.16
N ILE A 63 11.47 -16.24 12.60
CA ILE A 63 11.35 -14.90 13.16
C ILE A 63 10.70 -14.95 14.56
N THR A 64 9.56 -15.65 14.68
CA THR A 64 8.90 -15.83 15.98
C THR A 64 9.81 -16.51 17.00
N LYS A 65 10.58 -17.52 16.58
CA LYS A 65 11.57 -18.17 17.44
C LYS A 65 12.71 -17.23 17.83
N ALA A 66 13.15 -16.36 16.93
CA ALA A 66 14.19 -15.38 17.21
C ALA A 66 13.70 -14.33 18.21
N LYS A 67 12.47 -13.78 18.01
CA LYS A 67 11.83 -12.87 18.97
C LYS A 67 11.72 -13.50 20.36
N LEU A 68 11.26 -14.75 20.42
CA LEU A 68 11.14 -15.47 21.69
C LEU A 68 12.50 -15.65 22.38
N ARG A 69 13.58 -15.93 21.63
CA ARG A 69 14.92 -16.05 22.21
C ARG A 69 15.45 -14.74 22.76
N LEU A 70 15.14 -13.62 22.10
CA LEU A 70 15.50 -12.29 22.58
C LEU A 70 14.88 -11.97 23.94
N GLU A 71 13.66 -12.42 24.22
CA GLU A 71 13.02 -12.20 25.52
C GLU A 71 13.80 -12.82 26.70
N PHE A 72 14.54 -13.91 26.45
CA PHE A 72 15.39 -14.58 27.45
C PHE A 72 16.83 -14.04 27.52
N MET A 73 17.20 -13.09 26.63
CA MET A 73 18.52 -12.47 26.69
C MET A 73 18.55 -11.35 27.75
N PRO A 74 19.69 -11.15 28.42
CA PRO A 74 19.87 -9.98 29.27
C PRO A 74 19.67 -8.69 28.48
N ASP A 75 19.19 -7.65 29.15
CA ASP A 75 19.02 -6.34 28.52
C ASP A 75 20.41 -5.75 28.16
N SER A 76 20.58 -5.41 26.90
CA SER A 76 21.77 -4.81 26.34
C SER A 76 21.44 -4.00 25.09
N GLU A 77 22.33 -3.12 24.68
CA GLU A 77 22.17 -2.34 23.46
C GLU A 77 22.10 -3.26 22.22
N GLU A 78 22.91 -4.33 22.21
CA GLU A 78 22.91 -5.32 21.12
C GLU A 78 21.60 -6.09 21.04
N LYS A 79 20.94 -6.40 22.20
CA LYS A 79 19.62 -7.01 22.23
C LYS A 79 18.57 -6.12 21.59
N GLU A 80 18.58 -4.83 21.91
CA GLU A 80 17.62 -3.88 21.37
C GLU A 80 17.81 -3.68 19.86
N GLN A 81 19.06 -3.54 19.40
CA GLN A 81 19.39 -3.48 17.97
C GLN A 81 18.92 -4.74 17.22
N LEU A 82 19.18 -5.93 17.77
CA LEU A 82 18.76 -7.18 17.15
C LEU A 82 17.23 -7.33 17.11
N LYS A 83 16.52 -6.81 18.11
CA LYS A 83 15.07 -6.76 18.14
C LYS A 83 14.52 -5.84 17.04
N GLU A 84 15.10 -4.66 16.89
CA GLU A 84 14.76 -3.73 15.82
C GLU A 84 14.97 -4.37 14.43
N ASP A 85 16.11 -5.02 14.19
CA ASP A 85 16.40 -5.71 12.94
C ASP A 85 15.36 -6.80 12.63
N ILE A 86 14.97 -7.59 13.63
CA ILE A 86 13.97 -8.67 13.47
C ILE A 86 12.57 -8.09 13.22
N ASP A 87 12.19 -7.02 13.90
CA ASP A 87 10.92 -6.34 13.70
C ASP A 87 10.85 -5.71 12.30
N GLU A 88 11.96 -5.17 11.79
CA GLU A 88 12.06 -4.65 10.43
C GLU A 88 11.87 -5.76 9.38
N ILE A 89 12.46 -6.94 9.57
CA ILE A 89 12.28 -8.09 8.67
C ILE A 89 10.80 -8.57 8.68
N ASP A 90 10.17 -8.64 9.85
CA ASP A 90 8.77 -9.08 9.99
C ASP A 90 7.81 -8.11 9.30
N LEU A 91 8.07 -6.82 9.42
CA LEU A 91 7.33 -5.76 8.71
C LEU A 91 7.49 -5.89 7.20
N LEU A 92 8.72 -6.08 6.70
CA LEU A 92 8.99 -6.28 5.27
C LEU A 92 8.19 -7.44 4.68
N ILE A 93 8.20 -8.58 5.38
CA ILE A 93 7.47 -9.77 4.93
C ILE A 93 5.95 -9.48 4.90
N SER A 94 5.44 -8.79 5.90
CA SER A 94 4.03 -8.41 5.99
C SER A 94 3.63 -7.45 4.87
N ASP A 95 4.44 -6.43 4.60
CA ASP A 95 4.22 -5.47 3.53
C ASP A 95 4.28 -6.13 2.15
N LEU A 96 5.23 -7.03 1.93
CA LEU A 96 5.36 -7.78 0.67
C LEU A 96 4.13 -8.64 0.40
N LEU A 97 3.64 -9.35 1.43
CA LEU A 97 2.43 -10.18 1.31
C LEU A 97 1.18 -9.35 1.03
N GLU A 98 1.01 -8.23 1.72
CA GLU A 98 -0.15 -7.37 1.52
C GLU A 98 -0.10 -6.71 0.13
N THR A 99 1.09 -6.31 -0.32
CA THR A 99 1.32 -5.83 -1.69
C THR A 99 0.88 -6.86 -2.74
N GLU A 100 1.28 -8.12 -2.58
CA GLU A 100 0.88 -9.19 -3.51
C GLU A 100 -0.62 -9.50 -3.45
N ARG A 101 -1.26 -9.33 -2.28
CA ARG A 101 -2.72 -9.48 -2.16
C ARG A 101 -3.47 -8.37 -2.88
N LEU A 102 -3.00 -7.13 -2.77
CA LEU A 102 -3.64 -5.96 -3.37
C LEU A 102 -3.39 -5.84 -4.88
N ASN A 103 -2.27 -6.35 -5.38
CA ASN A 103 -1.97 -6.38 -6.81
C ASN A 103 -2.89 -7.32 -7.62
N ASN A 104 -3.76 -8.07 -6.97
CA ASN A 104 -4.78 -8.85 -7.67
C ASN A 104 -6.00 -7.96 -7.98
N GLU A 105 -6.45 -7.96 -9.22
CA GLU A 105 -7.67 -7.29 -9.67
C GLU A 105 -8.95 -7.71 -8.91
N HIS A 106 -8.88 -8.79 -8.12
CA HIS A 106 -9.95 -9.34 -7.30
C HIS A 106 -9.62 -9.26 -5.80
N ALA A 107 -8.81 -8.29 -5.38
CA ALA A 107 -8.58 -8.08 -3.96
C ALA A 107 -9.91 -7.72 -3.28
N VAL A 108 -10.50 -8.71 -2.62
CA VAL A 108 -11.74 -8.48 -1.86
C VAL A 108 -11.38 -7.71 -0.60
N LEU A 109 -11.88 -6.47 -0.52
CA LEU A 109 -11.80 -5.67 0.70
C LEU A 109 -12.83 -6.19 1.71
N ALA A 110 -12.43 -6.30 2.97
CA ALA A 110 -13.35 -6.53 4.09
C ALA A 110 -13.91 -5.18 4.57
N GLU A 111 -14.76 -4.59 3.72
CA GLU A 111 -15.31 -3.26 3.99
C GLU A 111 -16.34 -3.28 5.12
N GLU A 112 -16.23 -2.29 6.00
CA GLU A 112 -17.20 -1.98 7.04
C GLU A 112 -17.51 -0.48 7.06
N SER A 113 -18.70 -0.09 7.57
CA SER A 113 -19.06 1.32 7.74
C SER A 113 -18.38 1.88 8.96
N VAL A 114 -17.59 2.94 8.80
CA VAL A 114 -16.79 3.56 9.86
C VAL A 114 -16.98 5.07 9.85
N PHE A 115 -17.10 5.69 11.00
CA PHE A 115 -16.95 7.13 11.15
C PHE A 115 -15.50 7.52 10.95
N ILE A 116 -15.22 8.22 9.84
CA ILE A 116 -13.85 8.41 9.36
C ILE A 116 -13.03 9.34 10.27
N SER A 117 -13.66 10.34 10.94
CA SER A 117 -12.95 11.21 11.88
C SER A 117 -12.53 10.44 13.14
N GLU A 118 -13.40 9.58 13.66
CA GLU A 118 -13.09 8.70 14.80
C GLU A 118 -11.93 7.74 14.42
N PHE A 119 -12.00 7.12 13.24
CA PHE A 119 -10.96 6.25 12.74
C PHE A 119 -9.60 6.94 12.64
N VAL A 120 -9.56 8.15 12.05
CA VAL A 120 -8.29 8.90 11.89
C VAL A 120 -7.71 9.26 13.26
N ARG A 121 -8.54 9.66 14.23
CA ARG A 121 -8.09 9.94 15.60
C ARG A 121 -7.53 8.69 16.27
N ASP A 122 -8.27 7.57 16.25
CA ASP A 122 -7.88 6.30 16.86
C ASP A 122 -6.50 5.80 16.33
N VAL A 123 -6.28 5.89 15.03
CA VAL A 123 -4.97 5.50 14.47
C VAL A 123 -3.87 6.49 14.87
N SER A 124 -4.17 7.79 14.89
CA SER A 124 -3.18 8.83 15.16
C SER A 124 -2.79 8.92 16.64
N GLU A 125 -3.67 8.48 17.56
CA GLU A 125 -3.38 8.45 19.01
C GLU A 125 -2.14 7.64 19.37
N GLN A 126 -1.81 6.60 18.62
CA GLN A 126 -0.62 5.78 18.82
C GLN A 126 0.69 6.55 18.64
N PHE A 127 0.64 7.74 18.04
CA PHE A 127 1.80 8.58 17.73
C PHE A 127 1.82 9.88 18.55
N GLN A 128 0.98 10.01 19.59
CA GLN A 128 0.91 11.23 20.41
C GLN A 128 2.22 11.53 21.17
N ASP A 129 2.99 10.49 21.50
CA ASP A 129 4.28 10.62 22.19
C ASP A 129 5.42 11.05 21.27
N TYR A 130 5.14 11.33 20.00
CA TYR A 130 6.16 11.82 19.07
C TYR A 130 6.71 13.19 19.52
N GLY A 131 8.02 13.26 19.79
CA GLY A 131 8.68 14.45 20.36
C GLY A 131 8.55 15.72 19.52
N GLY A 132 8.38 15.60 18.19
CA GLY A 132 8.15 16.72 17.28
C GLY A 132 6.73 17.32 17.37
N GLY A 133 5.79 16.61 18.01
CA GLY A 133 4.37 16.97 18.13
C GLY A 133 3.53 16.52 16.94
N LEU A 134 2.34 16.02 17.24
CA LEU A 134 1.33 15.60 16.28
C LEU A 134 0.06 16.45 16.44
N GLN A 135 -0.35 17.12 15.36
CA GLN A 135 -1.60 17.88 15.31
C GLN A 135 -2.63 17.16 14.45
N ILE A 136 -3.79 16.84 15.05
CA ILE A 136 -4.90 16.20 14.35
C ILE A 136 -6.01 17.23 14.16
N VAL A 137 -6.40 17.45 12.91
CA VAL A 137 -7.47 18.38 12.52
C VAL A 137 -8.55 17.59 11.80
N CYS A 138 -9.70 17.44 12.44
CA CYS A 138 -10.87 16.78 11.88
C CYS A 138 -12.06 17.76 11.90
N PRO A 139 -12.98 17.66 10.91
CA PRO A 139 -14.20 18.46 10.92
C PRO A 139 -15.08 18.10 12.12
N GLU A 140 -15.97 19.02 12.50
CA GLU A 140 -16.92 18.80 13.61
C GLU A 140 -17.98 17.75 13.23
N GLU A 141 -18.47 17.80 11.99
CA GLU A 141 -19.38 16.79 11.46
C GLU A 141 -18.61 15.60 10.93
N ASP A 142 -18.85 14.43 11.49
CA ASP A 142 -18.29 13.17 11.01
C ASP A 142 -19.17 12.55 9.92
N ARG A 143 -18.58 11.69 9.10
CA ARG A 143 -19.28 10.97 8.04
C ARG A 143 -18.86 9.51 8.01
N GLU A 144 -19.83 8.64 7.72
CA GLU A 144 -19.58 7.23 7.52
C GLU A 144 -19.01 6.95 6.13
N PHE A 145 -17.95 6.13 6.08
CA PHE A 145 -17.34 5.63 4.86
C PHE A 145 -17.23 4.10 4.93
N SER A 146 -17.44 3.45 3.79
CA SER A 146 -17.18 2.01 3.66
C SER A 146 -15.71 1.80 3.36
N ILE A 147 -14.96 1.26 4.33
CA ILE A 147 -13.52 1.02 4.22
C ILE A 147 -13.12 -0.33 4.80
N ASP A 148 -12.04 -0.90 4.30
CA ASP A 148 -11.33 -1.98 4.99
C ASP A 148 -10.48 -1.35 6.10
N ARG A 149 -10.99 -1.42 7.33
CA ARG A 149 -10.41 -0.77 8.50
C ARG A 149 -8.96 -1.18 8.75
N LEU A 150 -8.64 -2.48 8.53
CA LEU A 150 -7.29 -3.00 8.76
C LEU A 150 -6.30 -2.40 7.75
N ARG A 151 -6.66 -2.40 6.48
CA ARG A 151 -5.82 -1.86 5.40
C ARG A 151 -5.67 -0.35 5.49
N MET A 152 -6.76 0.36 5.79
CA MET A 152 -6.69 1.81 5.99
C MET A 152 -5.86 2.19 7.23
N ARG A 153 -5.89 1.39 8.31
CA ARG A 153 -4.98 1.54 9.45
C ARG A 153 -3.52 1.38 9.03
N LEU A 154 -3.22 0.33 8.24
CA LEU A 154 -1.88 0.10 7.71
C LEU A 154 -1.40 1.28 6.85
N LEU A 155 -2.26 1.80 5.97
CA LEU A 155 -1.96 2.98 5.14
C LEU A 155 -1.60 4.18 6.02
N LEU A 156 -2.47 4.56 6.96
CA LEU A 156 -2.26 5.76 7.78
C LEU A 156 -1.04 5.61 8.70
N THR A 157 -0.82 4.42 9.26
CA THR A 157 0.38 4.08 10.05
C THR A 157 1.66 4.23 9.22
N ASN A 158 1.68 3.74 7.98
CA ASN A 158 2.81 3.90 7.07
C ASN A 158 3.09 5.38 6.75
N LEU A 159 2.06 6.17 6.49
CA LEU A 159 2.21 7.61 6.24
C LEU A 159 2.77 8.35 7.46
N LEU A 160 2.26 8.05 8.65
CA LEU A 160 2.73 8.64 9.91
C LEU A 160 4.17 8.24 10.22
N ASN A 161 4.53 6.96 10.07
CA ASN A 161 5.90 6.49 10.25
C ASN A 161 6.88 7.18 9.28
N ASN A 162 6.48 7.36 8.01
CA ASN A 162 7.28 8.10 7.04
C ASN A 162 7.46 9.57 7.45
N ALA A 163 6.39 10.24 7.89
CA ALA A 163 6.45 11.61 8.36
C ALA A 163 7.33 11.77 9.60
N ILE A 164 7.29 10.83 10.55
CA ILE A 164 8.16 10.81 11.76
C ILE A 164 9.61 10.60 11.36
N ARG A 165 9.89 9.60 10.51
CA ARG A 165 11.23 9.24 10.09
C ARG A 165 11.95 10.37 9.35
N HIS A 166 11.24 11.09 8.48
CA HIS A 166 11.79 12.14 7.62
C HIS A 166 11.50 13.55 8.13
N GLY A 167 10.67 13.68 9.17
CA GLY A 167 10.18 14.96 9.73
C GLY A 167 11.21 15.73 10.56
N LYS A 168 12.37 15.14 10.91
CA LYS A 168 13.44 15.80 11.70
C LYS A 168 12.94 16.39 13.02
N GLU A 169 12.11 15.64 13.75
CA GLU A 169 11.51 16.07 15.02
C GLU A 169 10.69 17.37 14.93
N ARG A 170 10.17 17.69 13.74
CA ARG A 170 9.28 18.83 13.54
C ARG A 170 7.81 18.40 13.58
N PRO A 171 6.87 19.34 13.85
CA PRO A 171 5.46 19.02 13.94
C PRO A 171 4.90 18.35 12.68
N ILE A 172 4.12 17.31 12.89
CA ILE A 172 3.37 16.61 11.86
C ILE A 172 1.90 16.99 11.99
N ARG A 173 1.22 17.19 10.87
CA ARG A 173 -0.21 17.46 10.84
C ARG A 173 -0.94 16.35 10.10
N VAL A 174 -1.99 15.84 10.71
CA VAL A 174 -2.99 14.99 10.07
C VAL A 174 -4.25 15.82 9.91
N VAL A 175 -4.69 16.00 8.68
CA VAL A 175 -5.89 16.80 8.37
C VAL A 175 -6.89 15.91 7.66
N LEU A 176 -8.08 15.82 8.19
CA LEU A 176 -9.23 15.23 7.53
C LEU A 176 -10.15 16.35 7.03
N SER A 177 -10.56 16.26 5.79
CA SER A 177 -11.55 17.17 5.21
C SER A 177 -12.54 16.38 4.34
N PHE A 178 -13.73 16.96 4.15
CA PHE A 178 -14.76 16.37 3.30
C PHE A 178 -15.04 17.27 2.10
N SER A 179 -15.14 16.67 0.94
CA SER A 179 -15.85 17.24 -0.21
C SER A 179 -17.23 16.59 -0.32
N GLU A 180 -18.04 16.98 -1.33
CA GLU A 180 -19.40 16.42 -1.51
C GLU A 180 -19.43 14.88 -1.57
N LYS A 181 -18.40 14.27 -2.15
CA LYS A 181 -18.34 12.82 -2.44
C LYS A 181 -17.05 12.12 -2.01
N ARG A 182 -16.18 12.80 -1.28
CA ARG A 182 -14.86 12.26 -0.91
C ARG A 182 -14.48 12.66 0.50
N ALA A 183 -13.77 11.77 1.19
CA ALA A 183 -12.93 12.11 2.32
C ALA A 183 -11.50 12.31 1.82
N ILE A 184 -10.82 13.31 2.34
CA ILE A 184 -9.42 13.61 2.02
C ILE A 184 -8.67 13.55 3.35
N ILE A 185 -7.76 12.58 3.47
CA ILE A 185 -6.87 12.44 4.61
C ILE A 185 -5.49 12.93 4.17
N GLU A 186 -4.94 13.91 4.86
CA GLU A 186 -3.66 14.51 4.53
C GLU A 186 -2.69 14.32 5.69
N VAL A 187 -1.47 13.86 5.38
CA VAL A 187 -0.35 13.82 6.31
C VAL A 187 0.72 14.77 5.81
N ILE A 188 1.07 15.74 6.65
CA ILE A 188 1.95 16.86 6.29
C ILE A 188 3.09 16.90 7.28
N ASP A 189 4.32 16.74 6.79
CA ASP A 189 5.54 16.93 7.55
C ASP A 189 6.31 18.18 7.08
N GLN A 190 7.23 18.65 7.90
CA GLN A 190 8.13 19.75 7.63
C GLN A 190 9.58 19.28 7.51
N GLY A 191 9.79 18.03 7.07
CA GLY A 191 11.06 17.36 7.01
C GLY A 191 11.97 17.81 5.87
N GLU A 192 12.81 16.87 5.43
CA GLU A 192 13.78 17.15 4.38
C GLU A 192 13.15 17.30 2.99
N GLY A 193 11.93 16.80 2.80
CA GLY A 193 11.26 16.80 1.51
C GLY A 193 11.90 15.86 0.49
N ILE A 194 11.31 15.79 -0.69
CA ILE A 194 11.70 14.91 -1.80
C ILE A 194 12.05 15.80 -2.99
N ALA A 195 13.16 15.48 -3.67
CA ALA A 195 13.53 16.18 -4.91
C ALA A 195 12.55 15.82 -6.03
N GLU A 196 12.29 16.77 -6.93
CA GLU A 196 11.30 16.65 -8.00
C GLU A 196 11.55 15.43 -8.89
N GLU A 197 12.80 15.09 -9.16
CA GLU A 197 13.23 13.95 -9.98
C GLU A 197 12.84 12.58 -9.39
N HIS A 198 12.51 12.52 -8.09
CA HIS A 198 12.11 11.28 -7.41
C HIS A 198 10.59 11.14 -7.23
N LEU A 199 9.81 12.24 -7.40
CA LEU A 199 8.38 12.24 -7.07
C LEU A 199 7.57 11.23 -7.86
N ASP A 200 7.88 11.05 -9.14
CA ASP A 200 7.18 10.08 -10.00
C ASP A 200 7.48 8.62 -9.64
N GLN A 201 8.61 8.37 -8.98
CA GLN A 201 9.09 7.04 -8.68
C GLN A 201 9.00 6.66 -7.20
N ILE A 202 8.79 7.63 -6.29
CA ILE A 202 8.81 7.38 -4.84
C ILE A 202 7.73 6.41 -4.35
N SER A 203 6.66 6.24 -5.13
CA SER A 203 5.61 5.25 -4.90
C SER A 203 5.75 3.99 -5.74
N GLU A 204 6.89 3.78 -6.43
CA GLU A 204 7.21 2.51 -7.09
C GLU A 204 7.81 1.51 -6.08
N PRO A 205 7.58 0.19 -6.25
CA PRO A 205 8.06 -0.81 -5.31
C PRO A 205 9.60 -0.83 -5.24
N PHE A 206 10.15 -0.89 -4.03
CA PHE A 206 11.58 -0.92 -3.74
C PHE A 206 12.34 0.35 -4.14
N TYR A 207 11.66 1.42 -4.58
CA TYR A 207 12.31 2.66 -4.91
C TYR A 207 12.65 3.48 -3.66
N ARG A 208 13.85 4.10 -3.67
CA ARG A 208 14.34 5.00 -2.61
C ARG A 208 15.13 6.14 -3.24
N ALA A 209 14.84 7.36 -2.81
CA ALA A 209 15.54 8.56 -3.30
C ALA A 209 17.02 8.61 -2.91
N ASP A 210 17.42 7.97 -1.79
CA ASP A 210 18.80 7.97 -1.31
C ASP A 210 19.25 6.55 -0.95
N SER A 211 20.04 5.93 -1.84
CA SER A 211 20.61 4.57 -1.63
C SER A 211 21.82 4.55 -0.69
N SER A 212 22.42 5.70 -0.39
CA SER A 212 23.65 5.80 0.41
C SER A 212 23.41 5.75 1.93
N ARG A 213 22.20 6.07 2.38
CA ARG A 213 21.76 6.07 3.79
C ARG A 213 21.18 4.73 4.28
N GLN A 214 21.51 3.64 3.60
CA GLN A 214 20.91 2.30 3.80
C GLN A 214 20.95 1.76 5.25
N ARG A 215 21.84 2.21 6.11
CA ARG A 215 22.08 1.60 7.43
C ARG A 215 21.41 2.28 8.62
N HIS A 216 20.85 3.49 8.46
CA HIS A 216 20.33 4.24 9.61
C HIS A 216 18.86 4.71 9.47
N THR A 217 18.27 4.62 8.26
CA THR A 217 16.92 5.15 8.05
C THR A 217 15.86 4.09 7.80
N GLY A 218 16.16 2.79 7.92
CA GLY A 218 15.21 1.67 7.79
C GLY A 218 14.17 1.83 6.66
N GLY A 219 13.58 0.73 6.24
CA GLY A 219 12.50 0.73 5.24
C GLY A 219 12.95 0.35 3.84
N PHE A 220 12.20 -0.56 3.22
CA PHE A 220 12.56 -1.25 1.98
C PHE A 220 11.99 -0.60 0.72
N GLY A 221 11.36 0.59 0.83
CA GLY A 221 10.72 1.27 -0.29
C GLY A 221 9.39 0.63 -0.71
N LEU A 222 8.73 -0.09 0.21
CA LEU A 222 7.40 -0.68 -0.03
C LEU A 222 6.26 0.13 0.58
N GLY A 223 6.50 0.90 1.64
CA GLY A 223 5.43 1.56 2.40
C GLY A 223 4.56 2.52 1.57
N LEU A 224 5.15 3.42 0.76
CA LEU A 224 4.38 4.33 -0.09
C LEU A 224 3.70 3.61 -1.26
N TYR A 225 4.35 2.60 -1.82
CA TYR A 225 3.74 1.73 -2.83
C TYR A 225 2.50 1.01 -2.27
N LEU A 226 2.62 0.43 -1.08
CA LEU A 226 1.50 -0.21 -0.38
C LEU A 226 0.37 0.78 -0.07
N CYS A 227 0.70 2.01 0.37
CA CYS A 227 -0.29 3.07 0.56
C CYS A 227 -1.05 3.40 -0.73
N ARG A 228 -0.35 3.48 -1.87
CA ARG A 228 -0.97 3.67 -3.19
C ARG A 228 -1.94 2.55 -3.52
N LEU A 229 -1.51 1.29 -3.40
CA LEU A 229 -2.36 0.14 -3.68
C LEU A 229 -3.61 0.07 -2.79
N ILE A 230 -3.46 0.40 -1.49
CA ILE A 230 -4.60 0.44 -0.57
C ILE A 230 -5.58 1.54 -0.97
N ALA A 231 -5.11 2.73 -1.33
CA ALA A 231 -5.96 3.83 -1.77
C ALA A 231 -6.70 3.45 -3.07
N GLU A 232 -6.00 2.90 -4.07
CA GLU A 232 -6.57 2.43 -5.34
C GLU A 232 -7.59 1.30 -5.14
N ALA A 233 -7.32 0.34 -4.26
CA ALA A 233 -8.25 -0.74 -3.93
C ALA A 233 -9.58 -0.21 -3.33
N HIS A 234 -9.54 0.92 -2.62
CA HIS A 234 -10.73 1.64 -2.12
C HIS A 234 -11.38 2.55 -3.17
N GLY A 235 -10.94 2.49 -4.45
CA GLY A 235 -11.42 3.38 -5.52
C GLY A 235 -10.97 4.82 -5.36
N GLY A 236 -9.98 5.06 -4.53
CA GLY A 236 -9.37 6.35 -4.25
C GLY A 236 -8.05 6.57 -4.99
N GLU A 237 -7.29 7.53 -4.52
CA GLU A 237 -5.97 7.87 -5.05
C GLU A 237 -5.04 8.39 -3.96
N LEU A 238 -3.75 8.18 -4.12
CA LEU A 238 -2.68 8.73 -3.30
C LEU A 238 -1.95 9.83 -4.10
N ILE A 239 -1.87 11.04 -3.55
CA ILE A 239 -1.20 12.17 -4.18
C ILE A 239 -0.05 12.63 -3.27
N ILE A 240 1.16 12.72 -3.84
CA ILE A 240 2.36 13.14 -3.12
C ILE A 240 2.80 14.50 -3.68
N ARG A 241 2.96 15.48 -2.81
CA ARG A 241 3.53 16.78 -3.10
C ARG A 241 4.67 17.04 -2.15
N SER A 242 5.84 17.34 -2.68
CA SER A 242 7.01 17.60 -1.86
C SER A 242 7.96 18.56 -2.55
N LYS A 243 8.76 19.22 -1.75
CA LYS A 243 9.85 20.05 -2.22
C LYS A 243 11.02 19.89 -1.27
N LEU A 244 12.21 19.67 -1.82
CA LEU A 244 13.42 19.50 -1.04
C LEU A 244 13.63 20.68 -0.06
N GLY A 245 13.80 20.38 1.22
CA GLY A 245 13.95 21.34 2.31
C GLY A 245 12.65 21.95 2.84
N ALA A 246 11.47 21.64 2.26
CA ALA A 246 10.17 22.22 2.64
C ALA A 246 9.20 21.18 3.25
N GLY A 247 9.59 19.89 3.28
CA GLY A 247 8.75 18.81 3.79
C GLY A 247 7.91 18.14 2.72
N THR A 248 7.03 17.22 3.16
CA THR A 248 6.18 16.41 2.29
C THR A 248 4.72 16.52 2.70
N HIS A 249 3.85 16.55 1.71
CA HIS A 249 2.40 16.57 1.85
C HIS A 249 1.83 15.39 1.06
N ILE A 250 1.27 14.41 1.76
CA ILE A 250 0.65 13.24 1.15
C ILE A 250 -0.85 13.31 1.41
N SER A 251 -1.65 13.22 0.35
CA SER A 251 -3.11 13.24 0.39
C SER A 251 -3.69 11.92 -0.08
N VAL A 252 -4.59 11.33 0.68
CA VAL A 252 -5.37 10.16 0.32
C VAL A 252 -6.81 10.58 0.08
N ASN A 253 -7.28 10.45 -1.16
CA ASN A 253 -8.62 10.80 -1.57
C ASN A 253 -9.48 9.54 -1.63
N LEU A 254 -10.46 9.41 -0.75
CA LEU A 254 -11.37 8.25 -0.69
C LEU A 254 -12.76 8.64 -1.19
N PRO A 255 -13.36 7.93 -2.15
CA PRO A 255 -14.73 8.18 -2.57
C PRO A 255 -15.70 7.72 -1.47
N HIS A 256 -16.84 8.43 -1.34
CA HIS A 256 -17.88 8.04 -0.38
C HIS A 256 -18.53 6.69 -0.72
N PHE A 257 -18.52 6.32 -2.02
CA PHE A 257 -19.02 5.02 -2.50
C PHE A 257 -18.00 4.41 -3.45
N HIS A 258 -17.73 3.12 -3.28
CA HIS A 258 -16.88 2.37 -4.21
C HIS A 258 -17.57 2.28 -5.59
N PRO A 259 -16.88 2.59 -6.72
CA PRO A 259 -17.49 2.64 -8.05
C PRO A 259 -18.11 1.31 -8.51
N ASP A 260 -17.61 0.16 -8.04
CA ASP A 260 -18.06 -1.17 -8.46
C ASP A 260 -19.38 -1.64 -7.79
N ARG A 261 -19.88 -0.94 -6.76
CA ARG A 261 -21.17 -1.28 -6.13
C ARG A 261 -22.40 -1.00 -7.00
N LYS A 262 -22.28 -0.21 -8.07
CA LYS A 262 -23.42 0.06 -8.99
C LYS A 262 -23.83 -1.15 -9.83
N GLN A 263 -22.99 -2.19 -9.96
CA GLN A 263 -23.32 -3.38 -10.76
C GLN A 263 -23.92 -4.54 -9.96
N ALA A 264 -23.84 -4.52 -8.63
CA ALA A 264 -24.37 -5.59 -7.78
C ALA A 264 -25.81 -5.36 -7.29
N GLN A 265 -26.41 -4.20 -7.59
CA GLN A 265 -27.78 -3.83 -7.18
C GLN A 265 -28.75 -3.61 -8.35
N SER A 266 -28.41 -4.04 -9.58
CA SER A 266 -29.30 -3.97 -10.75
C SER A 266 -29.75 -5.34 -11.22
#